data_d19719a2e828fcfaab6fbbe03f451b38
#
_entry.id   d19719a2e828fcfaab6fbbe03f451b38
#
_cell.length_a   1.000
_cell.length_b   1.000
_cell.length_c   1.000
_cell.angle_alpha   90.00
_cell.angle_beta   90.00
_cell.angle_gamma   90.00
#
_symmetry.space_group_name_H-M   'P 1'
#
loop_
_entity.id
_entity.type
_entity.pdbx_description
1 polymer ?
#
loop_
_entity_poly.entity_id
_entity_poly.type
_entity_poly.pdbx_seq_one_letter_code
_entity_poly.pdbx_strand_id
1 'polypeptide(L)'
;GEMGYTIGVRINGKTTYYGAKGNSSGKVKVTAPFFWSFNKNDLRRDLTFANFDIREGDNGNTIETMQGNSPFGIYLAKWDPRKMTDKWLNAARASADKVATGINNVIMRYSDVLLLYAEALNELQGADAVGPTCGLSARKAFEEVRSRAFAETHKAEAISYVNSLSSGDEFFNALVDERAWEFAGEAIRKWDLIRWGLLSQKIEEAKAAYKELIKVAPKKLYYKMKADKPGEIDPESICWYEEPQVTTDYKSVNFWGSENEETGSNVVDNLPYISAGLNTPVINRHVFPIGATTISDSNGTLQNSYGF
;
A
#
# COMPACT_ATOMS: atom_id res chain seq x y z
N GLY A 1 14.91 10.78 -8.16
CA GLY A 1 14.80 9.75 -7.16
C GLY A 1 14.35 8.41 -7.74
N GLU A 2 14.84 7.35 -7.22
CA GLU A 2 14.50 5.99 -7.66
C GLU A 2 13.09 5.54 -7.24
N MET A 3 12.47 6.22 -6.30
CA MET A 3 11.17 5.81 -5.75
C MET A 3 10.13 5.60 -6.84
N GLY A 4 9.87 6.60 -7.67
CA GLY A 4 8.89 6.48 -8.75
C GLY A 4 9.28 5.46 -9.83
N TYR A 5 10.59 5.27 -10.04
CA TYR A 5 11.08 4.29 -11.00
C TYR A 5 10.97 2.84 -10.51
N THR A 6 11.30 2.61 -9.24
CA THR A 6 11.38 1.24 -8.68
C THR A 6 10.07 0.77 -8.08
N ILE A 7 9.34 1.66 -7.39
CA ILE A 7 8.22 1.30 -6.51
C ILE A 7 6.85 1.59 -7.15
N GLY A 8 6.75 2.58 -8.05
CA GLY A 8 5.47 3.02 -8.61
C GLY A 8 4.71 1.99 -9.46
N VAL A 9 3.69 2.44 -10.15
CA VAL A 9 2.93 1.64 -11.12
C VAL A 9 3.85 1.21 -12.27
N ARG A 10 3.76 -0.02 -12.70
CA ARG A 10 4.59 -0.52 -13.80
C ARG A 10 4.27 0.20 -15.10
N ILE A 11 5.30 0.76 -15.71
CA ILE A 11 5.24 1.45 -17.01
C ILE A 11 6.19 0.74 -17.97
N ASN A 12 5.64 0.17 -19.04
CA ASN A 12 6.40 -0.55 -20.05
C ASN A 12 6.75 0.37 -21.21
N GLY A 13 8.03 0.68 -21.36
CA GLY A 13 8.53 1.47 -22.48
C GLY A 13 8.34 2.99 -22.32
N LYS A 14 8.74 3.70 -23.36
CA LYS A 14 8.50 5.14 -23.45
C LYS A 14 7.04 5.39 -23.78
N THR A 15 6.44 6.36 -23.16
CA THR A 15 5.13 6.85 -23.55
C THR A 15 5.22 8.34 -23.87
N THR A 16 4.34 8.84 -24.72
CA THR A 16 4.22 10.29 -24.97
C THR A 16 3.94 11.04 -23.69
N TYR A 17 3.30 10.38 -22.73
CA TYR A 17 3.01 10.95 -21.43
C TYR A 17 4.26 11.09 -20.55
N TYR A 18 5.16 10.09 -20.58
CA TYR A 18 6.34 10.02 -19.69
C TYR A 18 7.65 10.37 -20.39
N GLY A 19 7.65 10.48 -21.73
CA GLY A 19 8.85 10.78 -22.51
C GLY A 19 9.97 9.77 -22.28
N ALA A 20 11.22 10.21 -22.19
CA ALA A 20 12.37 9.35 -21.99
C ALA A 20 12.38 8.60 -20.63
N LYS A 21 11.57 9.05 -19.68
CA LYS A 21 11.42 8.43 -18.34
C LYS A 21 10.30 7.41 -18.25
N GLY A 22 9.85 6.88 -19.36
CA GLY A 22 8.69 6.01 -19.46
C GLY A 22 8.77 4.65 -18.77
N ASN A 23 9.83 4.35 -18.02
CA ASN A 23 9.95 3.06 -17.36
C ASN A 23 9.77 3.18 -15.85
N SER A 24 8.80 2.43 -15.30
CA SER A 24 8.74 2.10 -13.89
C SER A 24 8.65 0.59 -13.73
N SER A 25 9.48 0.04 -12.86
CA SER A 25 9.61 -1.43 -12.73
C SER A 25 8.49 -2.06 -11.91
N GLY A 26 7.77 -1.29 -11.08
CA GLY A 26 6.71 -1.80 -10.22
C GLY A 26 7.15 -2.95 -9.33
N LYS A 27 8.36 -2.88 -8.74
CA LYS A 27 8.96 -4.00 -7.98
C LYS A 27 8.31 -4.22 -6.62
N VAL A 28 7.80 -3.15 -6.00
CA VAL A 28 7.14 -3.24 -4.70
C VAL A 28 5.64 -3.29 -4.92
N LYS A 29 5.03 -4.32 -4.38
CA LYS A 29 3.62 -4.61 -4.54
C LYS A 29 2.99 -4.85 -3.18
N VAL A 30 1.67 -4.73 -3.11
CA VAL A 30 0.89 -5.02 -1.92
C VAL A 30 0.03 -6.25 -2.13
N THR A 31 -0.36 -6.87 -1.03
CA THR A 31 -1.20 -8.05 -1.02
C THR A 31 -2.68 -7.67 -1.15
N ALA A 32 -3.47 -8.50 -1.80
CA ALA A 32 -4.91 -8.28 -1.95
C ALA A 32 -5.63 -8.07 -0.60
N PRO A 33 -5.41 -8.87 0.45
CA PRO A 33 -6.07 -8.64 1.73
C PRO A 33 -5.82 -7.25 2.30
N PHE A 34 -4.64 -6.68 2.09
CA PHE A 34 -4.35 -5.33 2.54
C PHE A 34 -5.17 -4.28 1.77
N PHE A 35 -5.31 -4.44 0.44
CA PHE A 35 -6.19 -3.59 -0.35
C PHE A 35 -7.65 -3.64 0.15
N TRP A 36 -8.18 -4.85 0.40
CA TRP A 36 -9.55 -5.04 0.88
C TRP A 36 -9.75 -4.69 2.36
N SER A 37 -8.68 -4.47 3.13
CA SER A 37 -8.79 -4.03 4.53
C SER A 37 -9.23 -2.58 4.68
N PHE A 38 -9.11 -1.78 3.62
CA PHE A 38 -9.58 -0.40 3.63
C PHE A 38 -11.11 -0.33 3.66
N ASN A 39 -11.65 0.66 4.37
CA ASN A 39 -13.04 1.02 4.21
C ASN A 39 -13.29 1.44 2.75
N LYS A 40 -14.43 1.05 2.18
CA LYS A 40 -14.77 1.35 0.79
C LYS A 40 -14.84 2.86 0.48
N ASN A 41 -15.11 3.69 1.50
CA ASN A 41 -15.18 5.14 1.41
C ASN A 41 -13.84 5.84 1.75
N ASP A 42 -12.79 5.08 2.05
CA ASP A 42 -11.45 5.60 2.30
C ASP A 42 -10.74 5.88 0.97
N LEU A 43 -10.62 7.15 0.64
CA LEU A 43 -10.03 7.63 -0.62
C LEU A 43 -8.56 7.25 -0.78
N ARG A 44 -7.87 6.94 0.32
CA ARG A 44 -6.45 6.53 0.28
C ARG A 44 -6.26 5.22 -0.47
N ARG A 45 -7.25 4.31 -0.42
CA ARG A 45 -7.18 3.03 -1.14
C ARG A 45 -6.91 3.24 -2.62
N ASP A 46 -7.76 3.98 -3.30
CA ASP A 46 -7.69 4.15 -4.75
C ASP A 46 -6.60 5.15 -5.17
N LEU A 47 -6.18 6.02 -4.25
CA LEU A 47 -5.04 6.90 -4.47
C LEU A 47 -3.69 6.18 -4.29
N THR A 48 -3.64 5.18 -3.42
CA THR A 48 -2.38 4.48 -3.06
C THR A 48 -2.11 3.28 -3.93
N PHE A 49 -3.15 2.65 -4.50
CA PHE A 49 -3.01 1.40 -5.23
C PHE A 49 -3.48 1.49 -6.67
N ALA A 50 -2.90 0.65 -7.51
CA ALA A 50 -3.36 0.44 -8.88
C ALA A 50 -3.17 -1.03 -9.26
N ASN A 51 -4.19 -1.63 -9.89
CA ASN A 51 -4.15 -3.00 -10.38
C ASN A 51 -4.05 -3.03 -11.91
N PHE A 52 -3.24 -2.17 -12.48
CA PHE A 52 -3.03 -2.10 -13.93
C PHE A 52 -1.59 -1.75 -14.27
N ASP A 53 -1.14 -2.20 -15.43
CA ASP A 53 0.08 -1.77 -16.09
C ASP A 53 -0.19 -0.59 -17.01
N ILE A 54 0.82 0.24 -17.22
CA ILE A 54 0.80 1.34 -18.18
C ILE A 54 1.75 1.01 -19.32
N ARG A 55 1.30 1.20 -20.56
CA ARG A 55 2.13 1.08 -21.78
C ARG A 55 1.79 2.16 -22.77
N GLU A 56 2.67 2.38 -23.72
CA GLU A 56 2.37 3.17 -24.89
C GLU A 56 1.56 2.34 -25.88
N GLY A 57 0.45 2.91 -26.36
CA GLY A 57 -0.36 2.36 -27.43
C GLY A 57 0.02 2.90 -28.79
N ASP A 58 -0.70 2.46 -29.81
CA ASP A 58 -0.59 3.02 -31.16
C ASP A 58 -0.85 4.54 -31.10
N ASN A 59 -0.08 5.30 -31.87
CA ASN A 59 -0.11 6.77 -31.87
C ASN A 59 0.38 7.47 -30.56
N GLY A 60 1.13 6.76 -29.71
CA GLY A 60 1.72 7.33 -28.51
C GLY A 60 0.76 7.60 -27.34
N ASN A 61 -0.46 7.12 -27.43
CA ASN A 61 -1.44 7.25 -26.33
C ASN A 61 -1.07 6.34 -25.17
N THR A 62 -1.41 6.76 -23.96
CA THR A 62 -1.30 5.92 -22.77
C THR A 62 -2.38 4.84 -22.78
N ILE A 63 -1.98 3.59 -22.57
CA ILE A 63 -2.90 2.46 -22.39
C ILE A 63 -2.66 1.86 -21.01
N GLU A 64 -3.74 1.78 -20.23
CA GLU A 64 -3.80 1.04 -18.99
C GLU A 64 -4.39 -0.34 -19.23
N THR A 65 -3.73 -1.36 -18.70
CA THR A 65 -4.16 -2.76 -18.83
C THR A 65 -4.35 -3.34 -17.43
N MET A 66 -5.59 -3.68 -17.09
CA MET A 66 -5.93 -4.31 -15.83
C MET A 66 -5.14 -5.63 -15.67
N GLN A 67 -4.55 -5.81 -14.50
CA GLN A 67 -3.82 -7.03 -14.17
C GLN A 67 -4.80 -8.15 -13.80
N GLY A 68 -4.72 -9.24 -14.53
CA GLY A 68 -5.35 -10.50 -14.16
C GLY A 68 -4.38 -11.43 -13.44
N ASN A 69 -4.88 -12.45 -12.76
CA ASN A 69 -4.10 -13.49 -12.06
C ASN A 69 -3.04 -12.93 -11.10
N SER A 70 -3.35 -11.83 -10.42
CA SER A 70 -2.34 -11.05 -9.70
C SER A 70 -2.76 -10.65 -8.28
N PRO A 71 -3.26 -11.59 -7.45
CA PRO A 71 -3.69 -11.26 -6.08
C PRO A 71 -2.55 -10.83 -5.14
N PHE A 72 -1.30 -11.09 -5.53
CA PHE A 72 -0.09 -10.65 -4.81
C PHE A 72 0.57 -9.42 -5.45
N GLY A 73 -0.06 -8.80 -6.43
CA GLY A 73 0.61 -7.93 -7.39
C GLY A 73 0.02 -6.54 -7.58
N ILE A 74 -0.67 -5.98 -6.59
CA ILE A 74 -1.21 -4.61 -6.68
C ILE A 74 -0.08 -3.60 -6.51
N TYR A 75 0.04 -2.66 -7.45
CA TYR A 75 1.10 -1.64 -7.43
C TYR A 75 0.82 -0.50 -6.46
N LEU A 76 1.88 0.18 -6.03
CA LEU A 76 1.84 1.38 -5.20
C LEU A 76 1.67 2.64 -6.06
N ALA A 77 0.45 3.02 -6.35
CA ALA A 77 0.12 4.19 -7.14
C ALA A 77 0.37 5.53 -6.42
N LYS A 78 0.68 5.53 -5.13
CA LYS A 78 1.12 6.73 -4.39
C LYS A 78 2.33 7.39 -5.07
N TRP A 79 3.18 6.61 -5.71
CA TRP A 79 4.39 7.04 -6.42
C TRP A 79 4.20 7.16 -7.94
N ASP A 80 2.97 7.23 -8.42
CA ASP A 80 2.67 7.42 -9.83
C ASP A 80 3.04 8.87 -10.26
N PRO A 81 3.97 9.05 -11.21
CA PRO A 81 4.36 10.37 -11.69
C PRO A 81 3.20 11.21 -12.25
N ARG A 82 2.13 10.58 -12.73
CA ARG A 82 0.93 11.26 -13.24
C ARG A 82 0.21 12.10 -12.19
N LYS A 83 0.44 11.80 -10.90
CA LYS A 83 -0.10 12.56 -9.76
C LYS A 83 0.69 13.81 -9.41
N MET A 84 1.82 14.05 -10.10
CA MET A 84 2.58 15.30 -9.98
C MET A 84 1.80 16.46 -10.58
N THR A 85 2.06 17.68 -10.08
CA THR A 85 1.61 18.90 -10.75
C THR A 85 2.27 19.04 -12.12
N ASP A 86 1.61 19.71 -13.06
CA ASP A 86 2.09 19.87 -14.43
C ASP A 86 3.52 20.42 -14.52
N LYS A 87 3.88 21.33 -13.65
CA LYS A 87 5.24 21.88 -13.57
C LYS A 87 6.28 20.77 -13.39
N TRP A 88 6.08 19.90 -12.43
CA TRP A 88 7.03 18.84 -12.10
C TRP A 88 6.94 17.66 -13.08
N LEU A 89 5.76 17.34 -13.55
CA LEU A 89 5.56 16.33 -14.57
C LEU A 89 6.26 16.71 -15.89
N ASN A 90 6.15 17.97 -16.34
CA ASN A 90 6.82 18.45 -17.54
C ASN A 90 8.35 18.46 -17.37
N ALA A 91 8.86 18.86 -16.21
CA ALA A 91 10.29 18.77 -15.90
C ALA A 91 10.78 17.32 -15.91
N ALA A 92 9.98 16.39 -15.37
CA ALA A 92 10.27 14.97 -15.39
C ALA A 92 10.28 14.40 -16.81
N ARG A 93 9.36 14.79 -17.67
CA ARG A 93 9.29 14.39 -19.10
C ARG A 93 10.49 14.88 -19.91
N ALA A 94 10.93 16.11 -19.66
CA ALA A 94 12.04 16.73 -20.39
C ALA A 94 13.40 16.10 -20.10
N SER A 95 13.58 15.43 -18.96
CA SER A 95 14.85 14.81 -18.61
C SER A 95 15.06 13.48 -19.31
N ALA A 96 16.28 13.27 -19.81
CA ALA A 96 16.70 11.99 -20.40
C ALA A 96 16.97 10.90 -19.35
N ASP A 97 17.25 11.30 -18.10
CA ASP A 97 17.53 10.36 -17.01
C ASP A 97 16.23 9.73 -16.46
N LYS A 98 16.08 8.45 -16.66
CA LYS A 98 14.90 7.68 -16.24
C LYS A 98 14.68 7.61 -14.72
N VAL A 99 15.73 7.82 -13.92
CA VAL A 99 15.64 7.77 -12.45
C VAL A 99 15.43 9.15 -11.82
N ALA A 100 15.57 10.22 -12.57
CA ALA A 100 15.42 11.59 -12.06
C ALA A 100 13.95 12.04 -12.02
N THR A 101 13.07 11.25 -11.40
CA THR A 101 11.64 11.58 -11.32
C THR A 101 11.32 12.72 -10.36
N GLY A 102 12.27 13.12 -9.50
CA GLY A 102 12.01 14.12 -8.45
C GLY A 102 11.18 13.59 -7.27
N ILE A 103 10.78 12.32 -7.28
CA ILE A 103 10.06 11.70 -6.19
C ILE A 103 11.07 11.27 -5.12
N ASN A 104 11.00 11.90 -3.95
CA ASN A 104 11.88 11.64 -2.83
C ASN A 104 11.18 10.77 -1.77
N ASN A 105 11.98 10.01 -1.02
CA ASN A 105 11.47 9.29 0.12
C ASN A 105 11.06 10.27 1.23
N VAL A 106 9.87 10.05 1.79
CA VAL A 106 9.39 10.83 2.95
C VAL A 106 9.97 10.19 4.20
N ILE A 107 10.73 10.96 4.98
CA ILE A 107 11.32 10.49 6.24
C ILE A 107 10.29 10.56 7.35
N MET A 108 9.59 11.70 7.47
CA MET A 108 8.54 11.95 8.45
C MET A 108 7.57 13.00 7.90
N ARG A 109 6.31 12.88 8.25
CA ARG A 109 5.27 13.87 7.91
C ARG A 109 4.29 14.06 9.07
N TYR A 110 3.50 15.11 9.03
CA TYR A 110 2.67 15.52 10.16
C TYR A 110 1.71 14.43 10.65
N SER A 111 1.15 13.61 9.76
CA SER A 111 0.34 12.45 10.15
C SER A 111 1.10 11.45 11.03
N ASP A 112 2.41 11.29 10.79
CA ASP A 112 3.24 10.41 11.62
C ASP A 112 3.38 10.97 13.04
N VAL A 113 3.61 12.28 13.15
CA VAL A 113 3.65 12.97 14.45
C VAL A 113 2.33 12.81 15.20
N LEU A 114 1.20 13.03 14.53
CA LEU A 114 -0.13 12.89 15.14
C LEU A 114 -0.40 11.48 15.64
N LEU A 115 -0.09 10.45 14.82
CA LEU A 115 -0.36 9.06 15.21
C LEU A 115 0.63 8.54 16.27
N LEU A 116 1.90 8.97 16.26
CA LEU A 116 2.84 8.70 17.34
C LEU A 116 2.42 9.36 18.65
N TYR A 117 1.94 10.62 18.57
CA TYR A 117 1.38 11.31 19.71
C TYR A 117 0.15 10.59 20.29
N ALA A 118 -0.78 10.17 19.41
CA ALA A 118 -1.97 9.44 19.80
C ALA A 118 -1.61 8.11 20.49
N GLU A 119 -0.63 7.38 19.96
CA GLU A 119 -0.13 6.14 20.55
C GLU A 119 0.44 6.37 21.95
N ALA A 120 1.37 7.32 22.08
CA ALA A 120 2.03 7.60 23.33
C ALA A 120 1.05 8.10 24.42
N LEU A 121 0.10 8.95 24.05
CA LEU A 121 -0.87 9.49 24.99
C LEU A 121 -1.91 8.43 25.42
N ASN A 122 -2.37 7.59 24.48
CA ASN A 122 -3.25 6.47 24.82
C ASN A 122 -2.60 5.50 25.81
N GLU A 123 -1.31 5.20 25.62
CA GLU A 123 -0.55 4.32 26.52
C GLU A 123 -0.40 4.93 27.93
N LEU A 124 -0.13 6.23 28.00
CA LEU A 124 0.15 6.90 29.27
C LEU A 124 -1.11 7.24 30.06
N GLN A 125 -2.17 7.68 29.40
CA GLN A 125 -3.33 8.31 30.06
C GLN A 125 -4.69 7.93 29.45
N GLY A 126 -4.69 7.14 28.37
CA GLY A 126 -5.91 6.79 27.64
C GLY A 126 -6.24 7.74 26.49
N ALA A 127 -7.16 7.29 25.63
CA ALA A 127 -7.47 7.96 24.35
C ALA A 127 -8.07 9.37 24.50
N ASP A 128 -8.76 9.65 25.60
CA ASP A 128 -9.51 10.89 25.82
C ASP A 128 -8.76 11.92 26.67
N ALA A 129 -7.63 11.55 27.26
CA ALA A 129 -6.78 12.48 28.00
C ALA A 129 -6.21 13.55 27.06
N VAL A 130 -6.19 14.79 27.52
CA VAL A 130 -5.63 15.92 26.76
C VAL A 130 -4.17 16.10 27.14
N GLY A 131 -3.31 16.04 26.16
CA GLY A 131 -1.87 16.22 26.38
C GLY A 131 -1.50 17.68 26.66
N PRO A 132 -0.49 17.90 27.49
CA PRO A 132 -0.14 19.23 27.98
C PRO A 132 0.46 20.17 26.93
N THR A 133 0.99 19.63 25.84
CA THR A 133 1.79 20.39 24.88
C THR A 133 0.97 21.04 23.76
N CYS A 134 -0.03 20.33 23.22
CA CYS A 134 -0.78 20.81 22.05
C CYS A 134 -2.30 20.90 22.28
N GLY A 135 -2.78 20.51 23.45
CA GLY A 135 -4.22 20.57 23.79
C GLY A 135 -5.09 19.56 23.02
N LEU A 136 -4.50 18.60 22.34
CA LEU A 136 -5.22 17.50 21.66
C LEU A 136 -5.30 16.28 22.58
N SER A 137 -6.39 15.53 22.48
CA SER A 137 -6.43 14.15 22.97
C SER A 137 -5.86 13.18 21.92
N ALA A 138 -5.50 11.97 22.35
CA ALA A 138 -5.09 10.91 21.42
C ALA A 138 -6.17 10.65 20.38
N ARG A 139 -7.44 10.61 20.80
CA ARG A 139 -8.61 10.45 19.93
C ARG A 139 -8.71 11.56 18.89
N LYS A 140 -8.52 12.82 19.27
CA LYS A 140 -8.55 13.93 18.31
C LYS A 140 -7.41 13.90 17.32
N ALA A 141 -6.20 13.57 17.75
CA ALA A 141 -5.06 13.40 16.86
C ALA A 141 -5.28 12.28 15.81
N PHE A 142 -5.87 11.17 16.24
CA PHE A 142 -6.27 10.09 15.32
C PHE A 142 -7.39 10.55 14.37
N GLU A 143 -8.42 11.19 14.89
CA GLU A 143 -9.56 11.70 14.10
C GLU A 143 -9.10 12.64 12.99
N GLU A 144 -8.13 13.54 13.25
CA GLU A 144 -7.57 14.44 12.24
C GLU A 144 -6.95 13.69 11.06
N VAL A 145 -6.23 12.61 11.31
CA VAL A 145 -5.62 11.81 10.25
C VAL A 145 -6.70 11.05 9.48
N ARG A 146 -7.59 10.35 10.18
CA ARG A 146 -8.59 9.49 9.54
C ARG A 146 -9.65 10.27 8.77
N SER A 147 -10.21 11.33 9.35
CA SER A 147 -11.28 12.10 8.71
C SER A 147 -10.85 12.77 7.41
N ARG A 148 -9.60 13.17 7.28
CA ARG A 148 -9.03 13.71 6.05
C ARG A 148 -9.04 12.70 4.89
N ALA A 149 -9.04 11.42 5.19
CA ALA A 149 -9.02 10.34 4.21
C ALA A 149 -10.39 10.05 3.57
N PHE A 150 -11.44 10.71 4.04
CA PHE A 150 -12.82 10.51 3.57
C PHE A 150 -13.35 11.76 2.88
N ALA A 151 -14.16 11.56 1.85
CA ALA A 151 -14.89 12.67 1.24
C ALA A 151 -15.83 13.34 2.27
N GLU A 152 -16.18 14.60 2.05
CA GLU A 152 -17.01 15.39 3.01
C GLU A 152 -18.30 14.66 3.40
N THR A 153 -18.92 13.98 2.45
CA THR A 153 -20.14 13.19 2.65
C THR A 153 -19.96 11.95 3.56
N HIS A 154 -18.73 11.49 3.74
CA HIS A 154 -18.39 10.30 4.53
C HIS A 154 -17.53 10.60 5.77
N LYS A 155 -17.17 11.85 6.03
CA LYS A 155 -16.38 12.24 7.22
C LYS A 155 -17.02 11.83 8.52
N ALA A 156 -18.35 11.94 8.61
CA ALA A 156 -19.07 11.53 9.81
C ALA A 156 -18.87 10.05 10.16
N GLU A 157 -18.76 9.19 9.14
CA GLU A 157 -18.46 7.76 9.31
C GLU A 157 -17.05 7.56 9.91
N ALA A 158 -16.05 8.25 9.36
CA ALA A 158 -14.68 8.20 9.86
C ALA A 158 -14.55 8.66 11.31
N ILE A 159 -15.21 9.75 11.65
CA ILE A 159 -15.25 10.32 13.01
C ILE A 159 -15.97 9.38 13.97
N SER A 160 -17.11 8.83 13.56
CA SER A 160 -17.89 7.88 14.36
C SER A 160 -17.08 6.63 14.70
N TYR A 161 -16.34 6.11 13.74
CA TYR A 161 -15.43 4.97 13.96
C TYR A 161 -14.41 5.27 15.06
N VAL A 162 -13.71 6.41 15.01
CA VAL A 162 -12.71 6.78 16.02
C VAL A 162 -13.36 6.97 17.39
N ASN A 163 -14.55 7.56 17.43
CA ASN A 163 -15.28 7.83 18.67
C ASN A 163 -15.88 6.56 19.31
N SER A 164 -16.07 5.49 18.55
CA SER A 164 -16.56 4.21 19.08
C SER A 164 -15.48 3.38 19.79
N LEU A 165 -14.20 3.69 19.59
CA LEU A 165 -13.10 2.92 20.14
C LEU A 165 -12.97 3.14 21.66
N SER A 166 -12.83 2.07 22.42
CA SER A 166 -12.46 2.12 23.83
C SER A 166 -10.98 2.50 23.98
N SER A 167 -10.61 3.12 25.09
CA SER A 167 -9.19 3.41 25.42
C SER A 167 -8.39 2.12 25.63
N GLY A 168 -7.06 2.21 25.53
CA GLY A 168 -6.16 1.10 25.73
C GLY A 168 -6.02 0.24 24.47
N ASP A 169 -6.13 -1.08 24.61
CA ASP A 169 -5.81 -2.05 23.56
C ASP A 169 -6.64 -1.90 22.29
N GLU A 170 -7.93 -1.61 22.40
CA GLU A 170 -8.78 -1.43 21.21
C GLU A 170 -8.34 -0.21 20.39
N PHE A 171 -8.11 0.91 21.07
CA PHE A 171 -7.61 2.12 20.43
C PHE A 171 -6.20 1.92 19.84
N PHE A 172 -5.33 1.21 20.55
CA PHE A 172 -4.01 0.87 20.06
C PHE A 172 -4.08 0.00 18.80
N ASN A 173 -4.89 -1.04 18.79
CA ASN A 173 -5.06 -1.90 17.62
C ASN A 173 -5.60 -1.12 16.41
N ALA A 174 -6.52 -0.20 16.64
CA ALA A 174 -7.01 0.69 15.59
C ALA A 174 -5.90 1.64 15.07
N LEU A 175 -5.02 2.14 15.92
CA LEU A 175 -3.83 2.90 15.50
C LEU A 175 -2.86 2.04 14.67
N VAL A 176 -2.65 0.79 15.05
CA VAL A 176 -1.82 -0.16 14.28
C VAL A 176 -2.34 -0.31 12.85
N ASP A 177 -3.65 -0.40 12.66
CA ASP A 177 -4.27 -0.51 11.34
C ASP A 177 -4.27 0.84 10.60
N GLU A 178 -4.58 1.95 11.29
CA GLU A 178 -4.55 3.29 10.69
C GLU A 178 -3.17 3.65 10.14
N ARG A 179 -2.12 3.33 10.90
CA ARG A 179 -0.75 3.54 10.43
C ARG A 179 -0.41 2.69 9.19
N ALA A 180 -0.96 1.49 9.09
CA ALA A 180 -0.81 0.68 7.89
C ALA A 180 -1.46 1.34 6.67
N TRP A 181 -2.69 1.83 6.81
CA TRP A 181 -3.42 2.51 5.73
C TRP A 181 -2.79 3.86 5.36
N GLU A 182 -2.41 4.65 6.33
CA GLU A 182 -1.86 5.99 6.12
C GLU A 182 -0.47 5.95 5.47
N PHE A 183 0.40 5.03 5.92
CA PHE A 183 1.80 4.96 5.48
C PHE A 183 2.09 3.85 4.48
N ALA A 184 1.07 3.28 3.85
CA ALA A 184 1.25 2.28 2.80
C ALA A 184 2.23 2.77 1.73
N GLY A 185 3.28 1.98 1.47
CA GLY A 185 4.32 2.30 0.50
C GLY A 185 5.39 3.31 0.95
N GLU A 186 5.37 3.77 2.20
CA GLU A 186 6.36 4.70 2.76
C GLU A 186 7.50 4.00 3.55
N ALA A 187 7.59 2.68 3.45
CA ALA A 187 8.64 1.84 4.07
C ALA A 187 8.66 1.85 5.62
N ILE A 188 7.61 2.32 6.28
CA ILE A 188 7.53 2.44 7.74
C ILE A 188 6.99 1.14 8.38
N ARG A 189 6.07 0.44 7.73
CA ARG A 189 5.28 -0.66 8.31
C ARG A 189 6.10 -1.73 9.01
N LYS A 190 7.20 -2.19 8.41
CA LYS A 190 8.05 -3.23 9.01
C LYS A 190 8.60 -2.79 10.36
N TRP A 191 9.03 -1.55 10.47
CA TRP A 191 9.64 -1.00 11.67
C TRP A 191 8.61 -0.78 12.78
N ASP A 192 7.40 -0.34 12.42
CA ASP A 192 6.27 -0.28 13.35
C ASP A 192 5.96 -1.67 13.93
N LEU A 193 5.84 -2.68 13.08
CA LEU A 193 5.55 -4.05 13.52
C LEU A 193 6.67 -4.65 14.40
N ILE A 194 7.93 -4.30 14.14
CA ILE A 194 9.06 -4.71 14.97
C ILE A 194 8.99 -4.06 16.36
N ARG A 195 8.84 -2.73 16.42
CA ARG A 195 8.82 -2.01 17.70
C ARG A 195 7.64 -2.38 18.59
N TRP A 196 6.53 -2.83 18.00
CA TRP A 196 5.36 -3.35 18.72
C TRP A 196 5.42 -4.85 19.02
N GLY A 197 6.43 -5.58 18.50
CA GLY A 197 6.50 -7.04 18.64
C GLY A 197 5.46 -7.80 17.80
N LEU A 198 4.82 -7.15 16.82
CA LEU A 198 3.69 -7.68 16.05
C LEU A 198 4.06 -8.29 14.69
N LEU A 199 5.34 -8.30 14.30
CA LEU A 199 5.73 -8.70 12.94
C LEU A 199 5.28 -10.12 12.60
N SER A 200 5.57 -11.10 13.45
CA SER A 200 5.18 -12.49 13.21
C SER A 200 3.68 -12.67 13.16
N GLN A 201 2.97 -12.08 14.11
CA GLN A 201 1.51 -12.14 14.18
C GLN A 201 0.87 -11.57 12.92
N LYS A 202 1.26 -10.37 12.49
CA LYS A 202 0.66 -9.70 11.32
C LYS A 202 0.98 -10.41 9.99
N ILE A 203 2.10 -11.13 9.90
CA ILE A 203 2.41 -12.01 8.75
C ILE A 203 1.41 -13.18 8.70
N GLU A 204 1.16 -13.85 9.83
CA GLU A 204 0.22 -14.96 9.87
C GLU A 204 -1.24 -14.48 9.67
N GLU A 205 -1.62 -13.34 10.23
CA GLU A 205 -2.91 -12.70 9.95
C GLU A 205 -3.09 -12.41 8.45
N ALA A 206 -2.04 -11.91 7.76
CA ALA A 206 -2.10 -11.65 6.33
C ALA A 206 -2.31 -12.95 5.52
N LYS A 207 -1.65 -14.05 5.90
CA LYS A 207 -1.86 -15.36 5.26
C LYS A 207 -3.28 -15.88 5.50
N ALA A 208 -3.78 -15.75 6.71
CA ALA A 208 -5.16 -16.14 7.04
C ALA A 208 -6.18 -15.30 6.27
N ALA A 209 -5.94 -13.99 6.17
CA ALA A 209 -6.81 -13.07 5.44
C ALA A 209 -6.94 -13.41 3.95
N TYR A 210 -5.90 -13.95 3.30
CA TYR A 210 -6.02 -14.47 1.93
C TYR A 210 -7.03 -15.60 1.82
N LYS A 211 -6.99 -16.56 2.75
CA LYS A 211 -7.90 -17.71 2.75
C LYS A 211 -9.36 -17.30 2.91
N GLU A 212 -9.60 -16.25 3.67
CA GLU A 212 -10.96 -15.71 3.83
C GLU A 212 -11.38 -14.86 2.64
N LEU A 213 -10.49 -14.01 2.13
CA LEU A 213 -10.78 -13.12 1.01
C LEU A 213 -11.17 -13.89 -0.27
N ILE A 214 -10.52 -15.02 -0.56
CA ILE A 214 -10.83 -15.88 -1.71
C ILE A 214 -12.29 -16.33 -1.71
N LYS A 215 -12.90 -16.51 -0.52
CA LYS A 215 -14.28 -16.96 -0.38
C LYS A 215 -15.30 -15.88 -0.71
N VAL A 216 -14.96 -14.61 -0.52
CA VAL A 216 -15.92 -13.49 -0.52
C VAL A 216 -15.66 -12.45 -1.60
N ALA A 217 -14.42 -12.31 -2.08
CA ALA A 217 -14.09 -11.34 -3.12
C ALA A 217 -14.55 -11.83 -4.50
N PRO A 218 -14.88 -10.91 -5.42
CA PRO A 218 -15.23 -11.24 -6.79
C PRO A 218 -14.13 -12.05 -7.47
N LYS A 219 -14.50 -13.08 -8.23
CA LYS A 219 -13.55 -13.88 -9.02
C LYS A 219 -13.03 -13.11 -10.22
N LYS A 220 -13.85 -12.23 -10.77
CA LYS A 220 -13.53 -11.34 -11.88
C LYS A 220 -13.64 -9.89 -11.43
N LEU A 221 -12.68 -9.08 -11.84
CA LEU A 221 -12.80 -7.64 -11.77
C LEU A 221 -13.40 -7.13 -13.07
N TYR A 222 -14.53 -6.45 -12.95
CA TYR A 222 -15.19 -5.75 -14.05
C TYR A 222 -14.83 -4.28 -13.99
N TYR A 223 -14.60 -3.65 -15.14
CA TYR A 223 -14.21 -2.25 -15.24
C TYR A 223 -14.58 -1.66 -16.59
N LYS A 224 -14.69 -0.33 -16.66
CA LYS A 224 -14.89 0.42 -17.90
C LYS A 224 -13.64 1.23 -18.22
N MET A 225 -13.53 1.60 -19.49
CA MET A 225 -12.56 2.61 -19.93
C MET A 225 -13.21 3.99 -19.84
N LYS A 226 -12.40 5.04 -19.61
CA LYS A 226 -12.91 6.42 -19.66
C LYS A 226 -13.46 6.76 -21.04
N ALA A 227 -14.56 7.48 -21.08
CA ALA A 227 -15.20 7.86 -22.34
C ALA A 227 -14.35 8.88 -23.13
N ASP A 228 -13.70 9.81 -22.46
CA ASP A 228 -12.84 10.85 -23.04
C ASP A 228 -11.40 10.36 -23.32
N LYS A 229 -11.00 9.25 -22.69
CA LYS A 229 -9.66 8.65 -22.80
C LYS A 229 -9.76 7.14 -22.89
N PRO A 230 -10.14 6.58 -24.03
CA PRO A 230 -10.45 5.14 -24.17
C PRO A 230 -9.27 4.19 -23.90
N GLY A 231 -8.07 4.72 -23.73
CA GLY A 231 -6.89 3.96 -23.30
C GLY A 231 -6.72 3.88 -21.77
N GLU A 232 -7.43 4.70 -21.00
CA GLU A 232 -7.34 4.76 -19.55
C GLU A 232 -8.55 4.08 -18.90
N ILE A 233 -8.30 3.38 -17.78
CA ILE A 233 -9.35 2.75 -16.97
C ILE A 233 -10.06 3.86 -16.18
N ASP A 234 -11.38 3.76 -16.11
CA ASP A 234 -12.17 4.56 -15.18
C ASP A 234 -12.12 3.92 -13.79
N PRO A 235 -11.38 4.49 -12.82
CA PRO A 235 -11.20 3.89 -11.51
C PRO A 235 -12.50 3.77 -10.72
N GLU A 236 -13.48 4.62 -10.96
CA GLU A 236 -14.78 4.58 -10.28
C GLU A 236 -15.67 3.45 -10.78
N SER A 237 -15.37 2.94 -11.98
CA SER A 237 -16.11 1.83 -12.59
C SER A 237 -15.65 0.45 -12.13
N ILE A 238 -14.54 0.34 -11.39
CA ILE A 238 -13.97 -0.96 -11.02
C ILE A 238 -14.82 -1.61 -9.93
N CYS A 239 -15.37 -2.78 -10.26
CA CYS A 239 -16.22 -3.55 -9.35
C CYS A 239 -15.35 -4.41 -8.41
N TRP A 240 -14.88 -3.81 -7.31
CA TRP A 240 -13.99 -4.45 -6.35
C TRP A 240 -14.69 -5.43 -5.40
N TYR A 241 -15.98 -5.25 -5.13
CA TYR A 241 -16.68 -5.99 -4.08
C TYR A 241 -17.75 -6.93 -4.61
N GLU A 242 -18.40 -6.57 -5.70
CA GLU A 242 -19.51 -7.31 -6.27
C GLU A 242 -19.43 -7.29 -7.80
N GLU A 243 -19.84 -8.36 -8.44
CA GLU A 243 -19.96 -8.38 -9.89
C GLU A 243 -21.19 -7.53 -10.32
N PRO A 244 -21.09 -6.75 -11.42
CA PRO A 244 -22.21 -5.94 -11.85
C PRO A 244 -23.34 -6.80 -12.40
N GLN A 245 -24.59 -6.39 -12.18
CA GLN A 245 -25.79 -7.08 -12.67
C GLN A 245 -25.85 -7.15 -14.20
N VAL A 246 -25.30 -6.13 -14.88
CA VAL A 246 -25.20 -6.07 -16.35
C VAL A 246 -23.76 -5.82 -16.73
N THR A 247 -23.19 -6.70 -17.56
CA THR A 247 -21.79 -6.69 -17.92
C THR A 247 -21.50 -6.21 -19.35
N THR A 248 -22.54 -5.83 -20.11
CA THR A 248 -22.44 -5.55 -21.56
C THR A 248 -21.36 -4.52 -21.91
N ASP A 249 -21.20 -3.47 -21.07
CA ASP A 249 -20.26 -2.37 -21.33
C ASP A 249 -18.98 -2.50 -20.49
N TYR A 250 -18.79 -3.63 -19.82
CA TYR A 250 -17.64 -3.87 -18.99
C TYR A 250 -16.59 -4.75 -19.68
N LYS A 251 -15.33 -4.44 -19.46
CA LYS A 251 -14.23 -5.39 -19.61
C LYS A 251 -14.07 -6.17 -18.33
N SER A 252 -13.46 -7.34 -18.37
CA SER A 252 -13.16 -8.12 -17.18
C SER A 252 -11.82 -8.84 -17.26
N VAL A 253 -11.26 -9.14 -16.10
CA VAL A 253 -10.10 -10.01 -15.92
C VAL A 253 -10.34 -10.96 -14.76
N ASN A 254 -9.83 -12.18 -14.85
CA ASN A 254 -9.81 -13.10 -13.72
C ASN A 254 -8.80 -12.62 -12.71
N PHE A 255 -9.22 -12.38 -11.46
CA PHE A 255 -8.34 -11.82 -10.44
C PHE A 255 -7.49 -12.91 -9.75
N TRP A 256 -8.13 -14.05 -9.41
CA TRP A 256 -7.47 -15.13 -8.64
C TRP A 256 -6.68 -16.12 -9.49
N GLY A 257 -6.85 -16.10 -10.80
CA GLY A 257 -6.26 -17.04 -11.74
C GLY A 257 -7.27 -18.02 -12.33
N SER A 258 -7.22 -18.20 -13.66
CA SER A 258 -8.19 -19.00 -14.40
C SER A 258 -8.19 -20.49 -14.03
N GLU A 259 -7.04 -21.04 -13.66
CA GLU A 259 -6.91 -22.46 -13.34
C GLU A 259 -7.46 -22.84 -11.97
N ASN A 260 -7.64 -21.83 -11.08
CA ASN A 260 -7.95 -22.06 -9.67
C ASN A 260 -9.05 -21.11 -9.16
N GLU A 261 -9.91 -20.62 -10.06
CA GLU A 261 -10.95 -19.65 -9.72
C GLU A 261 -11.90 -20.14 -8.61
N GLU A 262 -12.21 -21.45 -8.61
CA GLU A 262 -13.15 -22.00 -7.63
C GLU A 262 -12.53 -22.28 -6.26
N THR A 263 -11.27 -22.69 -6.25
CA THR A 263 -10.61 -23.17 -5.02
C THR A 263 -9.62 -22.16 -4.44
N GLY A 264 -9.13 -21.21 -5.25
CA GLY A 264 -8.04 -20.34 -4.85
C GLY A 264 -6.73 -21.09 -4.54
N SER A 265 -6.59 -22.33 -5.00
CA SER A 265 -5.45 -23.19 -4.64
C SER A 265 -4.12 -22.55 -4.99
N ASN A 266 -4.00 -21.89 -6.14
CA ASN A 266 -2.79 -21.15 -6.51
C ASN A 266 -2.41 -20.08 -5.46
N VAL A 267 -3.39 -19.39 -4.88
CA VAL A 267 -3.14 -18.41 -3.82
C VAL A 267 -2.66 -19.12 -2.56
N VAL A 268 -3.35 -20.20 -2.15
CA VAL A 268 -3.00 -20.95 -0.94
C VAL A 268 -1.60 -21.53 -1.04
N ASP A 269 -1.24 -22.11 -2.18
CA ASP A 269 0.07 -22.70 -2.44
C ASP A 269 1.20 -21.66 -2.42
N ASN A 270 0.89 -20.41 -2.75
CA ASN A 270 1.86 -19.31 -2.76
C ASN A 270 1.92 -18.52 -1.42
N LEU A 271 1.06 -18.80 -0.44
CA LEU A 271 1.11 -18.11 0.87
C LEU A 271 2.46 -18.22 1.59
N PRO A 272 3.24 -19.31 1.52
CA PRO A 272 4.56 -19.36 2.12
C PRO A 272 5.52 -18.27 1.61
N TYR A 273 5.32 -17.78 0.38
CA TYR A 273 6.17 -16.73 -0.20
C TYR A 273 5.97 -15.35 0.45
N ILE A 274 4.88 -15.10 1.17
CA ILE A 274 4.68 -13.84 1.93
C ILE A 274 5.79 -13.66 2.98
N SER A 275 6.31 -14.75 3.52
CA SER A 275 7.42 -14.76 4.46
C SER A 275 8.70 -15.38 3.89
N ALA A 276 8.78 -15.55 2.56
CA ALA A 276 9.98 -16.10 1.93
C ALA A 276 11.21 -15.24 2.25
N GLY A 277 12.33 -15.91 2.51
CA GLY A 277 13.56 -15.25 2.93
C GLY A 277 13.63 -14.91 4.42
N LEU A 278 12.58 -15.12 5.20
CA LEU A 278 12.61 -15.07 6.65
C LEU A 278 12.96 -16.47 7.17
N ASN A 279 14.06 -16.57 7.93
CA ASN A 279 14.34 -17.79 8.68
C ASN A 279 13.40 -17.88 9.87
N THR A 280 13.09 -19.08 10.28
CA THR A 280 12.33 -19.30 11.48
C THR A 280 13.27 -19.26 12.70
N PRO A 281 12.93 -18.54 13.76
CA PRO A 281 11.75 -17.66 13.90
C PRO A 281 11.92 -16.31 13.18
N VAL A 282 10.80 -15.68 12.82
CA VAL A 282 10.75 -14.37 12.13
C VAL A 282 11.49 -13.28 12.94
N ILE A 283 11.53 -13.39 14.26
CA ILE A 283 12.24 -12.47 15.15
C ILE A 283 13.72 -12.33 14.80
N ASN A 284 14.35 -13.37 14.23
CA ASN A 284 15.73 -13.31 13.81
C ASN A 284 15.99 -12.31 12.66
N ARG A 285 14.94 -11.71 12.10
CA ARG A 285 15.01 -10.72 11.01
C ARG A 285 14.62 -9.30 11.44
N HIS A 286 14.57 -9.06 12.74
CA HIS A 286 14.31 -7.71 13.29
C HIS A 286 15.48 -6.75 13.08
N VAL A 287 16.69 -7.26 12.95
CA VAL A 287 17.90 -6.49 12.67
C VAL A 287 18.53 -6.92 11.35
N PHE A 288 19.43 -6.10 10.83
CA PHE A 288 20.25 -6.48 9.68
C PHE A 288 21.55 -7.15 10.15
N PRO A 289 22.10 -8.09 9.36
CA PRO A 289 23.40 -8.66 9.65
C PRO A 289 24.51 -7.60 9.52
N ILE A 290 25.55 -7.77 10.31
CA ILE A 290 26.80 -7.04 10.11
C ILE A 290 27.46 -7.58 8.84
N GLY A 291 27.90 -6.70 7.96
CA GLY A 291 28.54 -7.10 6.71
C GLY A 291 29.81 -7.93 6.94
N ALA A 292 30.02 -8.93 6.09
CA ALA A 292 31.16 -9.86 6.23
C ALA A 292 32.51 -9.12 6.28
N THR A 293 32.70 -8.07 5.50
CA THR A 293 33.91 -7.24 5.52
C THR A 293 34.12 -6.58 6.89
N THR A 294 33.05 -6.00 7.46
CA THR A 294 33.12 -5.37 8.79
C THR A 294 33.46 -6.37 9.88
N ILE A 295 32.92 -7.60 9.80
CA ILE A 295 33.27 -8.69 10.73
C ILE A 295 34.74 -9.05 10.58
N SER A 296 35.22 -9.25 9.35
CA SER A 296 36.62 -9.55 9.06
C SER A 296 37.58 -8.49 9.62
N ASP A 297 37.26 -7.22 9.36
CA ASP A 297 38.09 -6.09 9.78
C ASP A 297 38.08 -5.86 11.30
N SER A 298 37.09 -6.41 12.00
CA SER A 298 36.99 -6.32 13.46
C SER A 298 37.95 -7.28 14.21
N ASN A 299 38.71 -8.10 13.49
CA ASN A 299 39.60 -9.14 14.07
C ASN A 299 38.86 -10.07 15.07
N GLY A 300 37.65 -10.46 14.76
CA GLY A 300 36.85 -11.38 15.58
C GLY A 300 36.09 -10.73 16.75
N THR A 301 36.17 -9.39 16.88
CA THR A 301 35.43 -8.66 17.93
C THR A 301 33.92 -8.60 17.67
N LEU A 302 33.54 -8.49 16.40
CA LEU A 302 32.15 -8.47 15.98
C LEU A 302 31.70 -9.83 15.46
N GLN A 303 30.50 -10.22 15.83
CA GLN A 303 29.85 -11.43 15.35
C GLN A 303 28.36 -11.14 15.02
N ASN A 304 27.85 -11.85 14.05
CA ASN A 304 26.41 -11.82 13.81
C ASN A 304 25.68 -12.60 14.90
N SER A 305 24.47 -12.16 15.16
CA SER A 305 23.51 -12.77 16.08
C SER A 305 22.19 -13.03 15.35
N TYR A 306 21.19 -13.52 16.05
CA TYR A 306 19.84 -13.75 15.51
C TYR A 306 19.80 -14.66 14.27
N GLY A 307 20.69 -15.64 14.17
CA GLY A 307 20.68 -16.65 13.11
C GLY A 307 21.23 -16.19 11.74
N PHE A 308 22.07 -15.15 11.74
CA PHE A 308 22.86 -14.75 10.57
C PHE A 308 24.19 -15.48 10.50
#